data_0bf8b6b23436e3b8ad53b0e1f711323b
#
_entry.id   0bf8b6b23436e3b8ad53b0e1f711323b
#
_cell.length_a   1.000
_cell.length_b   1.000
_cell.length_c   1.000
_cell.angle_alpha   90.00
_cell.angle_beta   90.00
_cell.angle_gamma   90.00
#
_symmetry.space_group_name_H-M   'P 1'
#
loop_
_entity.id
_entity.type
_entity.pdbx_description
1 polymer ?
#
loop_
_entity_poly.entity_id
_entity_poly.type
_entity_poly.pdbx_seq_one_letter_code
_entity_poly.pdbx_strand_id
1 'polypeptide(L)'
;MPKLLAALTIAALATQAAGAQDLPPYQRDRGTGVPSSMFGTYVRAGELLVYPFFEWYADHDLEYKPSELGYVGDVDYRGRYRASEGLLFLGYGISRNVAVELEAAVISAQLRKSAADTSNMPGEVRESGLGDIEAQIRWRWLEENEGRPEAFAIFETVFPFQRRRRLIGTRDWEFKVGVGVTRGLRWGTMTLRTEVEYNREERKIETGEFAVEYLRRLSRAWSVFAAIEAHQFDEVELITEVQWRFHPRAFLKLNHGLGVTSKATDFAPEVGIMLSF
;
A
#
# COMPACT_ATOMS: atom_id res chain seq x y z
N MET A 1 -19.85 -23.05 25.45
CA MET A 1 -19.35 -22.79 24.10
C MET A 1 -18.20 -21.77 23.99
N PRO A 2 -18.01 -20.75 24.87
CA PRO A 2 -16.86 -19.81 24.72
C PRO A 2 -15.50 -20.44 25.06
N LYS A 3 -15.43 -21.51 25.83
CA LYS A 3 -14.15 -22.18 26.19
C LYS A 3 -13.53 -23.00 25.04
N LEU A 4 -14.32 -23.44 24.06
CA LEU A 4 -13.84 -24.21 22.91
C LEU A 4 -13.16 -23.28 21.87
N LEU A 5 -13.66 -22.06 21.68
CA LEU A 5 -13.04 -21.07 20.79
C LEU A 5 -11.67 -20.60 21.31
N ALA A 6 -11.54 -20.37 22.62
CA ALA A 6 -10.26 -20.00 23.24
C ALA A 6 -9.21 -21.12 23.12
N ALA A 7 -9.62 -22.39 23.24
CA ALA A 7 -8.72 -23.53 23.11
C ALA A 7 -8.24 -23.74 21.66
N LEU A 8 -9.08 -23.49 20.65
CA LEU A 8 -8.66 -23.53 19.24
C LEU A 8 -7.68 -22.41 18.88
N THR A 9 -7.86 -21.22 19.45
CA THR A 9 -6.95 -20.08 19.21
C THR A 9 -5.56 -20.32 19.83
N ILE A 10 -5.50 -20.96 21.01
CA ILE A 10 -4.23 -21.29 21.68
C ILE A 10 -3.52 -22.48 20.99
N ALA A 11 -4.25 -23.48 20.50
CA ALA A 11 -3.68 -24.63 19.79
C ALA A 11 -3.08 -24.24 18.41
N ALA A 12 -3.67 -23.27 17.70
CA ALA A 12 -3.12 -22.73 16.45
C ALA A 12 -1.82 -21.94 16.66
N LEU A 13 -1.61 -21.38 17.85
CA LEU A 13 -0.38 -20.64 18.21
C LEU A 13 0.78 -21.57 18.61
N ALA A 14 0.54 -22.86 18.90
CA ALA A 14 1.55 -23.77 19.43
C ALA A 14 2.31 -24.58 18.36
N THR A 15 1.89 -24.55 17.10
CA THR A 15 2.56 -25.32 16.05
C THR A 15 3.43 -24.42 15.17
N GLN A 16 4.74 -24.70 15.26
CA GLN A 16 5.88 -24.21 14.46
C GLN A 16 6.61 -22.98 15.01
N ALA A 17 7.41 -23.22 16.05
CA ALA A 17 8.75 -22.69 16.05
C ALA A 17 9.52 -23.38 14.88
N ALA A 18 9.21 -23.04 13.64
CA ALA A 18 10.06 -23.38 12.49
C ALA A 18 11.38 -22.67 12.75
N GLY A 19 12.44 -23.47 12.94
CA GLY A 19 13.78 -23.00 13.21
C GLY A 19 14.11 -21.83 12.26
N ALA A 20 14.84 -20.86 12.72
CA ALA A 20 15.48 -19.88 11.87
C ALA A 20 16.40 -20.66 10.92
N GLN A 21 15.87 -21.10 9.78
CA GLN A 21 16.70 -21.59 8.71
C GLN A 21 17.66 -20.47 8.40
N ASP A 22 18.95 -20.79 8.32
CA ASP A 22 19.96 -19.86 7.83
C ASP A 22 19.59 -19.52 6.38
N LEU A 23 18.86 -18.40 6.22
CA LEU A 23 18.46 -17.94 4.91
C LEU A 23 19.71 -17.52 4.12
N PRO A 24 19.72 -17.73 2.80
CA PRO A 24 20.77 -17.21 1.97
C PRO A 24 20.97 -15.70 2.22
N PRO A 25 22.19 -15.17 2.11
CA PRO A 25 22.49 -13.77 2.41
C PRO A 25 21.56 -12.77 1.69
N TYR A 26 21.13 -13.10 0.48
CA TYR A 26 20.22 -12.26 -0.32
C TYR A 26 18.77 -12.26 0.17
N GLN A 27 18.35 -13.21 1.03
CA GLN A 27 17.02 -13.24 1.65
C GLN A 27 17.02 -12.79 3.11
N ARG A 28 18.19 -12.43 3.66
CA ARG A 28 18.36 -12.15 5.08
C ARG A 28 17.42 -11.05 5.60
N ASP A 29 17.23 -9.99 4.83
CA ASP A 29 16.45 -8.83 5.25
C ASP A 29 14.93 -9.02 5.02
N ARG A 30 14.54 -9.66 3.93
CA ARG A 30 13.14 -9.83 3.51
C ARG A 30 12.51 -11.18 3.88
N GLY A 31 13.30 -12.23 4.02
CA GLY A 31 12.78 -13.58 4.19
C GLY A 31 12.41 -14.25 2.85
N THR A 32 11.58 -15.28 2.92
CA THR A 32 11.03 -15.99 1.75
C THR A 32 9.61 -15.53 1.47
N GLY A 33 9.14 -15.65 0.24
CA GLY A 33 7.77 -15.32 -0.16
C GLY A 33 7.72 -14.51 -1.44
N VAL A 34 6.52 -14.10 -1.82
CA VAL A 34 6.25 -13.14 -2.90
C VAL A 34 6.16 -11.75 -2.26
N PRO A 35 6.76 -10.69 -2.82
CA PRO A 35 6.61 -9.34 -2.28
C PRO A 35 5.13 -8.92 -2.33
N SER A 36 4.63 -8.32 -1.25
CA SER A 36 3.26 -7.79 -1.17
C SER A 36 3.23 -6.28 -1.48
N SER A 37 2.03 -5.70 -1.62
CA SER A 37 1.82 -4.26 -1.71
C SER A 37 2.17 -3.54 -0.39
N MET A 38 2.07 -4.25 0.74
CA MET A 38 2.47 -3.70 2.04
C MET A 38 3.98 -3.67 2.18
N PHE A 39 4.55 -2.49 2.13
CA PHE A 39 5.99 -2.20 2.10
C PHE A 39 6.84 -3.12 2.96
N GLY A 40 7.91 -3.64 2.37
CA GLY A 40 8.85 -4.51 3.07
C GLY A 40 8.26 -5.83 3.58
N THR A 41 7.06 -6.21 3.13
CA THR A 41 6.35 -7.43 3.53
C THR A 41 6.35 -8.46 2.40
N TYR A 42 6.46 -9.73 2.77
CA TYR A 42 6.49 -10.87 1.84
C TYR A 42 5.55 -11.95 2.35
N VAL A 43 4.74 -12.53 1.46
CA VAL A 43 3.77 -13.59 1.78
C VAL A 43 4.26 -14.94 1.28
N ARG A 44 4.28 -15.94 2.15
CA ARG A 44 4.72 -17.31 1.83
C ARG A 44 3.56 -18.15 1.32
N ALA A 45 3.85 -19.24 0.61
CA ALA A 45 2.84 -20.20 0.19
C ALA A 45 2.04 -20.74 1.40
N GLY A 46 0.70 -20.65 1.33
CA GLY A 46 -0.21 -21.06 2.39
C GLY A 46 -0.30 -20.09 3.57
N GLU A 47 0.40 -18.97 3.55
CA GLU A 47 0.34 -17.93 4.58
C GLU A 47 -0.80 -16.96 4.29
N LEU A 48 -1.57 -16.62 5.33
CA LEU A 48 -2.54 -15.55 5.33
C LEU A 48 -1.98 -14.37 6.13
N LEU A 49 -1.82 -13.24 5.50
CA LEU A 49 -1.52 -11.96 6.14
C LEU A 49 -2.82 -11.20 6.38
N VAL A 50 -2.96 -10.65 7.59
CA VAL A 50 -4.06 -9.77 7.97
C VAL A 50 -3.46 -8.51 8.55
N TYR A 51 -3.72 -7.37 7.95
CA TYR A 51 -3.14 -6.10 8.35
C TYR A 51 -4.23 -5.05 8.51
N PRO A 52 -4.83 -4.90 9.70
CA PRO A 52 -5.58 -3.70 10.05
C PRO A 52 -4.60 -2.55 10.33
N PHE A 53 -4.85 -1.40 9.72
CA PHE A 53 -4.05 -0.20 9.92
C PHE A 53 -4.91 1.05 9.85
N PHE A 54 -4.36 2.13 10.36
CA PHE A 54 -4.97 3.44 10.37
C PHE A 54 -4.00 4.44 9.76
N GLU A 55 -4.51 5.26 8.88
CA GLU A 55 -3.77 6.30 8.20
C GLU A 55 -4.46 7.65 8.33
N TRP A 56 -3.66 8.70 8.39
CA TRP A 56 -4.14 10.05 8.48
C TRP A 56 -3.41 10.95 7.50
N TYR A 57 -4.17 11.70 6.70
CA TYR A 57 -3.66 12.59 5.67
C TYR A 57 -3.86 14.04 6.04
N ALA A 58 -2.86 14.86 5.82
CA ALA A 58 -2.97 16.31 5.87
C ALA A 58 -2.17 16.92 4.72
N ASP A 59 -2.87 17.76 3.97
CA ASP A 59 -2.28 18.52 2.89
C ASP A 59 -2.76 19.97 2.98
N HIS A 60 -1.84 20.92 2.89
CA HIS A 60 -2.10 22.34 3.07
C HIS A 60 -2.36 23.07 1.77
N ASP A 61 -1.96 22.48 0.64
CA ASP A 61 -2.06 23.04 -0.68
C ASP A 61 -2.32 22.00 -1.79
N LEU A 62 -3.14 20.97 -1.47
CA LEU A 62 -3.59 19.96 -2.42
C LEU A 62 -4.08 20.60 -3.72
N GLU A 63 -3.47 20.22 -4.82
CA GLU A 63 -3.91 20.63 -6.16
C GLU A 63 -5.19 19.87 -6.53
N TYR A 64 -6.21 20.60 -6.99
CA TYR A 64 -7.47 20.04 -7.44
C TYR A 64 -8.10 20.83 -8.56
N LYS A 65 -8.89 20.17 -9.40
CA LYS A 65 -9.81 20.80 -10.37
C LYS A 65 -11.25 20.58 -9.91
N PRO A 66 -12.11 21.60 -9.95
CA PRO A 66 -13.53 21.43 -9.64
C PRO A 66 -14.22 20.35 -10.47
N SER A 67 -13.84 20.19 -11.76
CA SER A 67 -14.40 19.16 -12.65
C SER A 67 -14.09 17.73 -12.20
N GLU A 68 -12.94 17.48 -11.64
CA GLU A 68 -12.56 16.17 -11.07
C GLU A 68 -13.44 15.81 -9.88
N LEU A 69 -13.89 16.82 -9.13
CA LEU A 69 -14.80 16.69 -8.00
C LEU A 69 -16.29 16.76 -8.38
N GLY A 70 -16.60 16.82 -9.70
CA GLY A 70 -17.97 16.84 -10.21
C GLY A 70 -18.62 18.21 -10.28
N TYR A 71 -17.85 19.29 -10.13
CA TYR A 71 -18.30 20.68 -10.26
C TYR A 71 -17.86 21.27 -11.61
N VAL A 72 -18.28 22.50 -11.92
CA VAL A 72 -17.90 23.16 -13.17
C VAL A 72 -16.60 23.95 -12.97
N GLY A 73 -15.60 23.71 -13.83
CA GLY A 73 -14.32 24.41 -13.87
C GLY A 73 -13.12 23.50 -14.03
N ASP A 74 -12.22 23.83 -14.97
CA ASP A 74 -11.03 23.05 -15.32
C ASP A 74 -9.71 23.76 -14.95
N VAL A 75 -9.81 24.77 -14.08
CA VAL A 75 -8.63 25.48 -13.59
C VAL A 75 -8.12 24.77 -12.34
N ASP A 76 -6.79 24.59 -12.28
CA ASP A 76 -6.13 24.05 -11.11
C ASP A 76 -6.14 25.06 -9.96
N TYR A 77 -6.58 24.63 -8.82
CA TYR A 77 -6.58 25.36 -7.57
C TYR A 77 -5.84 24.60 -6.49
N ARG A 78 -5.47 25.29 -5.41
CA ARG A 78 -4.84 24.67 -4.24
C ARG A 78 -5.71 24.86 -3.03
N GLY A 79 -6.16 23.73 -2.44
CA GLY A 79 -7.03 23.66 -1.29
C GLY A 79 -6.35 23.01 -0.10
N ARG A 80 -7.10 22.84 0.98
CA ARG A 80 -6.64 22.10 2.17
C ARG A 80 -7.38 20.78 2.25
N TYR A 81 -6.64 19.69 2.25
CA TYR A 81 -7.18 18.36 2.37
C TYR A 81 -6.83 17.74 3.72
N ARG A 82 -7.77 16.98 4.26
CA ARG A 82 -7.55 16.10 5.41
C ARG A 82 -8.38 14.85 5.25
N ALA A 83 -7.80 13.71 5.54
CA ALA A 83 -8.52 12.45 5.61
C ALA A 83 -8.04 11.62 6.80
N SER A 84 -8.86 10.67 7.20
CA SER A 84 -8.50 9.59 8.10
C SER A 84 -9.14 8.32 7.60
N GLU A 85 -8.37 7.24 7.60
CA GLU A 85 -8.75 5.96 7.02
C GLU A 85 -8.47 4.82 8.00
N GLY A 86 -9.45 3.96 8.17
CA GLY A 86 -9.26 2.66 8.80
C GLY A 86 -9.27 1.59 7.73
N LEU A 87 -8.14 0.94 7.50
CA LEU A 87 -7.94 0.02 6.39
C LEU A 87 -7.79 -1.41 6.89
N LEU A 88 -8.18 -2.35 6.04
CA LEU A 88 -7.94 -3.78 6.22
C LEU A 88 -7.33 -4.34 4.94
N PHE A 89 -6.08 -4.77 5.05
CA PHE A 89 -5.40 -5.54 4.01
C PHE A 89 -5.42 -7.02 4.36
N LEU A 90 -5.65 -7.85 3.34
CA LEU A 90 -5.56 -9.31 3.37
C LEU A 90 -4.65 -9.77 2.24
N GLY A 91 -3.61 -10.54 2.57
CA GLY A 91 -2.71 -11.16 1.58
C GLY A 91 -2.67 -12.66 1.77
N TYR A 92 -2.84 -13.44 0.70
CA TYR A 92 -2.76 -14.90 0.75
C TYR A 92 -1.80 -15.45 -0.31
N GLY A 93 -0.82 -16.22 0.16
CA GLY A 93 0.10 -16.94 -0.72
C GLY A 93 -0.52 -18.20 -1.29
N ILE A 94 -1.02 -18.15 -2.52
CA ILE A 94 -1.59 -19.33 -3.21
C ILE A 94 -0.51 -20.39 -3.46
N SER A 95 0.68 -19.95 -3.84
CA SER A 95 1.82 -20.82 -4.12
C SER A 95 3.14 -20.12 -3.78
N ARG A 96 4.26 -20.79 -4.02
CA ARG A 96 5.58 -20.17 -3.87
C ARG A 96 5.80 -18.95 -4.77
N ASN A 97 5.02 -18.84 -5.84
CA ASN A 97 5.20 -17.83 -6.88
C ASN A 97 3.98 -16.94 -7.10
N VAL A 98 2.86 -17.20 -6.45
CA VAL A 98 1.61 -16.44 -6.65
C VAL A 98 1.01 -16.07 -5.30
N ALA A 99 0.69 -14.80 -5.15
CA ALA A 99 -0.09 -14.26 -4.05
C ALA A 99 -1.29 -13.48 -4.59
N VAL A 100 -2.34 -13.40 -3.77
CA VAL A 100 -3.50 -12.54 -4.00
C VAL A 100 -3.65 -11.63 -2.80
N GLU A 101 -4.10 -10.40 -3.06
CA GLU A 101 -4.26 -9.36 -2.06
C GLU A 101 -5.62 -8.70 -2.22
N LEU A 102 -6.19 -8.26 -1.12
CA LEU A 102 -7.43 -7.51 -1.06
C LEU A 102 -7.29 -6.41 -0.03
N GLU A 103 -7.71 -5.21 -0.38
CA GLU A 103 -7.73 -4.06 0.51
C GLU A 103 -9.08 -3.36 0.48
N ALA A 104 -9.51 -2.86 1.66
CA ALA A 104 -10.70 -2.06 1.81
C ALA A 104 -10.51 -1.04 2.92
N ALA A 105 -11.08 0.16 2.75
CA ALA A 105 -10.97 1.25 3.70
C ALA A 105 -12.33 1.81 4.11
N VAL A 106 -12.43 2.25 5.36
CA VAL A 106 -13.47 3.17 5.81
C VAL A 106 -12.83 4.54 5.96
N ILE A 107 -13.31 5.50 5.15
CA ILE A 107 -12.65 6.78 4.94
C ILE A 107 -13.54 7.91 5.47
N SER A 108 -12.92 8.94 6.03
CA SER A 108 -13.52 10.24 6.30
C SER A 108 -12.59 11.31 5.75
N ALA A 109 -13.05 12.02 4.72
CA ALA A 109 -12.27 13.00 3.97
C ALA A 109 -12.95 14.37 3.95
N GLN A 110 -12.16 15.42 3.92
CA GLN A 110 -12.57 16.81 3.85
C GLN A 110 -11.63 17.61 2.96
N LEU A 111 -12.19 18.30 1.97
CA LEU A 111 -11.48 19.27 1.15
C LEU A 111 -12.07 20.66 1.34
N ARG A 112 -11.23 21.62 1.74
CA ARG A 112 -11.58 23.05 1.76
C ARG A 112 -11.07 23.70 0.50
N LYS A 113 -11.99 24.33 -0.20
CA LYS A 113 -11.77 25.06 -1.44
C LYS A 113 -10.77 26.20 -1.26
N SER A 114 -9.99 26.46 -2.28
CA SER A 114 -9.13 27.65 -2.39
C SER A 114 -9.97 28.94 -2.30
N ALA A 115 -9.42 29.95 -1.69
CA ALA A 115 -10.06 31.29 -1.71
C ALA A 115 -10.08 31.93 -3.12
N ALA A 116 -9.19 31.50 -4.00
CA ALA A 116 -9.12 31.92 -5.40
C ALA A 116 -10.11 31.19 -6.32
N ASP A 117 -10.66 30.05 -5.88
CA ASP A 117 -11.59 29.26 -6.66
C ASP A 117 -12.97 29.95 -6.76
N THR A 118 -13.32 30.39 -7.95
CA THR A 118 -14.59 31.06 -8.29
C THR A 118 -15.65 30.10 -8.81
N SER A 119 -15.40 28.78 -8.84
CA SER A 119 -16.33 27.77 -9.29
C SER A 119 -17.57 27.70 -8.38
N ASN A 120 -18.58 26.94 -8.80
CA ASN A 120 -19.77 26.66 -8.02
C ASN A 120 -19.56 25.58 -6.94
N MET A 121 -18.34 25.09 -6.74
CA MET A 121 -17.99 24.15 -5.69
C MET A 121 -18.28 24.76 -4.30
N PRO A 122 -18.85 24.01 -3.36
CA PRO A 122 -18.98 24.46 -1.96
C PRO A 122 -17.63 24.87 -1.35
N GLY A 123 -17.64 25.79 -0.39
CA GLY A 123 -16.42 26.17 0.34
C GLY A 123 -15.71 25.02 1.05
N GLU A 124 -16.46 23.93 1.28
CA GLU A 124 -15.97 22.71 1.88
C GLU A 124 -16.78 21.52 1.35
N VAL A 125 -16.09 20.46 0.93
CA VAL A 125 -16.64 19.14 0.59
C VAL A 125 -16.25 18.16 1.68
N ARG A 126 -17.22 17.40 2.21
CA ARG A 126 -16.98 16.33 3.18
C ARG A 126 -17.64 15.05 2.71
N GLU A 127 -16.88 13.98 2.75
CA GLU A 127 -17.38 12.65 2.42
C GLU A 127 -16.87 11.63 3.44
N SER A 128 -17.69 10.62 3.71
CA SER A 128 -17.29 9.52 4.59
C SER A 128 -18.05 8.25 4.28
N GLY A 129 -17.43 7.11 4.53
CA GLY A 129 -18.02 5.80 4.34
C GLY A 129 -17.00 4.75 3.93
N LEU A 130 -17.49 3.63 3.42
CA LEU A 130 -16.64 2.62 2.79
C LEU A 130 -16.08 3.23 1.49
N GLY A 131 -14.77 3.15 1.32
CA GLY A 131 -14.07 3.50 0.07
C GLY A 131 -14.26 2.44 -1.01
N ASP A 132 -13.45 2.52 -2.04
CA ASP A 132 -13.37 1.46 -3.03
C ASP A 132 -12.66 0.23 -2.45
N ILE A 133 -12.76 -0.90 -3.17
CA ILE A 133 -12.06 -2.12 -2.80
C ILE A 133 -11.02 -2.39 -3.87
N GLU A 134 -9.81 -2.71 -3.46
CA GLU A 134 -8.72 -3.06 -4.34
C GLU A 134 -8.43 -4.55 -4.25
N ALA A 135 -8.17 -5.18 -5.40
CA ALA A 135 -7.72 -6.55 -5.46
C ALA A 135 -6.51 -6.68 -6.36
N GLN A 136 -5.53 -7.43 -5.89
CA GLN A 136 -4.27 -7.56 -6.60
C GLN A 136 -3.84 -9.01 -6.70
N ILE A 137 -3.20 -9.36 -7.83
CA ILE A 137 -2.49 -10.62 -8.03
C ILE A 137 -1.02 -10.29 -8.25
N ARG A 138 -0.15 -10.97 -7.52
CA ARG A 138 1.29 -10.90 -7.68
C ARG A 138 1.85 -12.23 -8.15
N TRP A 139 2.62 -12.20 -9.22
CA TRP A 139 3.22 -13.37 -9.81
C TRP A 139 4.73 -13.22 -9.94
N ARG A 140 5.48 -13.98 -9.16
CA ARG A 140 6.93 -14.07 -9.25
C ARG A 140 7.31 -15.10 -10.31
N TRP A 141 7.76 -14.64 -11.49
CA TRP A 141 8.21 -15.57 -12.54
C TRP A 141 9.69 -15.93 -12.45
N LEU A 142 10.48 -15.17 -11.70
CA LEU A 142 11.91 -15.39 -11.49
C LEU A 142 12.23 -15.30 -10.01
N GLU A 143 12.68 -16.41 -9.43
CA GLU A 143 13.12 -16.45 -8.03
C GLU A 143 14.59 -16.00 -7.92
N GLU A 144 14.92 -15.19 -6.90
CA GLU A 144 16.28 -14.74 -6.66
C GLU A 144 17.19 -15.90 -6.28
N ASN A 145 18.43 -15.84 -6.80
CA ASN A 145 19.56 -16.66 -6.35
C ASN A 145 20.85 -15.82 -6.34
N GLU A 146 22.00 -16.47 -6.10
CA GLU A 146 23.28 -15.76 -6.02
C GLU A 146 23.61 -14.97 -7.28
N GLY A 147 23.24 -15.46 -8.47
CA GLY A 147 23.60 -14.88 -9.78
C GLY A 147 22.54 -13.97 -10.39
N ARG A 148 21.30 -13.96 -9.90
CA ARG A 148 20.19 -13.24 -10.53
C ARG A 148 19.21 -12.65 -9.53
N PRO A 149 18.57 -11.49 -9.82
CA PRO A 149 17.52 -10.91 -8.99
C PRO A 149 16.23 -11.74 -9.07
N GLU A 150 15.29 -11.45 -8.18
CA GLU A 150 13.88 -11.82 -8.29
C GLU A 150 13.19 -10.89 -9.29
N ALA A 151 12.21 -11.42 -10.03
CA ALA A 151 11.32 -10.62 -10.86
C ALA A 151 9.87 -11.07 -10.70
N PHE A 152 8.96 -10.11 -10.64
CA PHE A 152 7.54 -10.34 -10.44
C PHE A 152 6.68 -9.39 -11.28
N ALA A 153 5.44 -9.80 -11.52
CA ALA A 153 4.40 -8.99 -12.13
C ALA A 153 3.32 -8.69 -11.10
N ILE A 154 2.64 -7.59 -11.34
CA ILE A 154 1.52 -7.08 -10.57
C ILE A 154 0.34 -6.91 -11.54
N PHE A 155 -0.83 -7.34 -11.11
CA PHE A 155 -2.10 -6.98 -11.73
C PHE A 155 -3.05 -6.55 -10.61
N GLU A 156 -3.53 -5.32 -10.69
CA GLU A 156 -4.43 -4.73 -9.72
C GLU A 156 -5.71 -4.23 -10.40
N THR A 157 -6.80 -4.27 -9.68
CA THR A 157 -8.07 -3.69 -10.09
C THR A 157 -8.73 -2.98 -8.91
N VAL A 158 -9.23 -1.79 -9.16
CA VAL A 158 -10.05 -1.01 -8.23
C VAL A 158 -11.52 -1.19 -8.59
N PHE A 159 -12.30 -1.62 -7.61
CA PHE A 159 -13.74 -1.79 -7.71
C PHE A 159 -14.45 -0.52 -7.26
N PRO A 160 -15.12 0.22 -8.15
CA PRO A 160 -15.68 1.54 -7.86
C PRO A 160 -16.98 1.44 -7.07
N PHE A 161 -16.91 1.29 -5.76
CA PHE A 161 -18.08 1.22 -4.89
C PHE A 161 -18.70 2.61 -4.62
N GLN A 162 -17.88 3.68 -4.65
CA GLN A 162 -18.29 5.04 -4.30
C GLN A 162 -18.34 6.01 -5.49
N ARG A 163 -18.84 5.58 -6.62
CA ARG A 163 -18.87 6.36 -7.87
C ARG A 163 -19.39 7.81 -7.78
N ARG A 164 -20.13 8.16 -6.73
CA ARG A 164 -20.69 9.50 -6.52
C ARG A 164 -19.90 10.33 -5.52
N ARG A 165 -18.94 9.73 -4.81
CA ARG A 165 -18.14 10.37 -3.77
C ARG A 165 -16.70 10.46 -4.22
N ARG A 166 -16.23 11.71 -4.45
CA ARG A 166 -14.98 11.97 -5.16
C ARG A 166 -13.77 11.99 -4.27
N LEU A 167 -13.98 12.23 -2.97
CA LEU A 167 -12.89 12.25 -2.00
C LEU A 167 -12.59 10.86 -1.41
N ILE A 168 -13.46 9.87 -1.67
CA ILE A 168 -13.35 8.54 -1.06
C ILE A 168 -13.57 7.39 -2.04
N GLY A 169 -13.61 7.66 -3.35
CA GLY A 169 -13.78 6.62 -4.34
C GLY A 169 -13.64 7.10 -5.78
N THR A 170 -13.50 6.14 -6.68
CA THR A 170 -13.33 6.34 -8.12
C THR A 170 -14.67 6.26 -8.86
N ARG A 171 -14.73 6.79 -10.08
CA ARG A 171 -15.97 6.80 -10.89
C ARG A 171 -16.24 5.49 -11.60
N ASP A 172 -15.18 4.85 -12.03
CA ASP A 172 -15.26 3.62 -12.84
C ASP A 172 -14.09 2.71 -12.45
N TRP A 173 -14.03 1.55 -13.06
CA TRP A 173 -12.98 0.58 -12.86
C TRP A 173 -11.62 1.12 -13.28
N GLU A 174 -10.62 0.85 -12.46
CA GLU A 174 -9.22 1.07 -12.77
C GLU A 174 -8.48 -0.25 -12.80
N PHE A 175 -7.53 -0.35 -13.71
CA PHE A 175 -6.70 -1.54 -13.87
C PHE A 175 -5.25 -1.12 -13.94
N LYS A 176 -4.41 -1.73 -13.10
CA LYS A 176 -2.97 -1.49 -13.09
C LYS A 176 -2.23 -2.77 -13.45
N VAL A 177 -1.21 -2.65 -14.28
CA VAL A 177 -0.31 -3.74 -14.63
C VAL A 177 1.11 -3.26 -14.39
N GLY A 178 1.86 -4.01 -13.60
CA GLY A 178 3.20 -3.64 -13.20
C GLY A 178 4.19 -4.78 -13.25
N VAL A 179 5.45 -4.40 -13.15
CA VAL A 179 6.57 -5.31 -13.02
C VAL A 179 7.53 -4.79 -11.95
N GLY A 180 8.18 -5.71 -11.26
CA GLY A 180 9.18 -5.36 -10.27
C GLY A 180 10.37 -6.31 -10.30
N VAL A 181 11.50 -5.78 -9.83
CA VAL A 181 12.76 -6.51 -9.66
C VAL A 181 13.27 -6.28 -8.25
N THR A 182 13.55 -7.36 -7.52
CA THR A 182 14.11 -7.29 -6.16
C THR A 182 15.48 -7.95 -6.11
N ARG A 183 16.41 -7.30 -5.43
CA ARG A 183 17.75 -7.83 -5.17
C ARG A 183 18.14 -7.68 -3.71
N GLY A 184 18.46 -8.80 -3.07
CA GLY A 184 19.07 -8.79 -1.74
C GLY A 184 20.58 -8.58 -1.84
N LEU A 185 21.05 -7.55 -1.17
CA LEU A 185 22.44 -7.14 -1.11
C LEU A 185 22.97 -7.32 0.33
N ARG A 186 24.30 -7.31 0.51
CA ARG A 186 24.88 -7.41 1.86
C ARG A 186 24.49 -6.28 2.82
N TRP A 187 24.04 -5.16 2.28
CA TRP A 187 23.66 -3.96 3.03
C TRP A 187 22.16 -3.71 3.10
N GLY A 188 21.32 -4.51 2.44
CA GLY A 188 19.85 -4.41 2.44
C GLY A 188 19.25 -5.08 1.23
N THR A 189 17.93 -5.04 1.12
CA THR A 189 17.18 -5.48 -0.06
C THR A 189 16.68 -4.24 -0.81
N MET A 190 16.92 -4.20 -2.12
CA MET A 190 16.40 -3.16 -3.00
C MET A 190 15.33 -3.74 -3.91
N THR A 191 14.24 -3.00 -4.08
CA THR A 191 13.20 -3.28 -5.05
C THR A 191 13.02 -2.09 -5.97
N LEU A 192 12.85 -2.36 -7.25
CA LEU A 192 12.44 -1.40 -8.26
C LEU A 192 11.15 -1.90 -8.86
N ARG A 193 10.10 -1.07 -8.93
CA ARG A 193 8.84 -1.42 -9.57
C ARG A 193 8.29 -0.28 -10.40
N THR A 194 7.50 -0.63 -11.40
CA THR A 194 6.81 0.34 -12.24
C THR A 194 5.50 -0.26 -12.74
N GLU A 195 4.52 0.60 -12.94
CA GLU A 195 3.17 0.24 -13.33
C GLU A 195 2.66 1.12 -14.47
N VAL A 196 1.68 0.59 -15.17
CA VAL A 196 0.86 1.29 -16.15
C VAL A 196 -0.58 1.15 -15.71
N GLU A 197 -1.30 2.26 -15.71
CA GLU A 197 -2.68 2.33 -15.28
C GLU A 197 -3.61 2.58 -16.46
N TYR A 198 -4.74 1.88 -16.49
CA TYR A 198 -5.85 2.14 -17.40
C TYR A 198 -7.07 2.59 -16.60
N ASN A 199 -7.42 3.87 -16.74
CA ASN A 199 -8.65 4.42 -16.20
C ASN A 199 -9.76 4.29 -17.24
N ARG A 200 -10.82 3.56 -16.90
CA ARG A 200 -11.93 3.29 -17.79
C ARG A 200 -12.82 4.52 -18.03
N GLU A 201 -12.96 5.41 -17.05
CA GLU A 201 -13.74 6.64 -17.20
C GLU A 201 -13.15 7.52 -18.28
N GLU A 202 -11.85 7.76 -18.20
CA GLU A 202 -11.12 8.61 -19.13
C GLU A 202 -10.75 7.90 -20.45
N ARG A 203 -10.81 6.56 -20.45
CA ARG A 203 -10.33 5.69 -21.53
C ARG A 203 -8.87 5.95 -21.90
N LYS A 204 -8.08 6.24 -20.89
CA LYS A 204 -6.69 6.64 -21.02
C LYS A 204 -5.77 5.62 -20.38
N ILE A 205 -4.62 5.41 -20.99
CA ILE A 205 -3.52 4.66 -20.41
C ILE A 205 -2.49 5.70 -19.98
N GLU A 206 -2.10 5.63 -18.72
CA GLU A 206 -1.11 6.52 -18.10
C GLU A 206 0.03 5.70 -17.51
N THR A 207 1.16 6.35 -17.28
CA THR A 207 2.19 5.79 -16.41
C THR A 207 1.62 5.82 -14.99
N GLY A 208 1.48 4.65 -14.39
CA GLY A 208 1.08 4.53 -12.99
C GLY A 208 2.25 4.84 -12.06
N GLU A 209 2.42 4.00 -11.09
CA GLU A 209 3.44 4.16 -10.06
C GLU A 209 4.83 3.70 -10.55
N PHE A 210 5.86 4.41 -10.11
CA PHE A 210 7.26 4.03 -10.12
C PHE A 210 7.82 4.10 -8.71
N ALA A 211 8.48 3.05 -8.22
CA ALA A 211 9.05 3.03 -6.89
C ALA A 211 10.46 2.46 -6.84
N VAL A 212 11.27 3.05 -5.97
CA VAL A 212 12.56 2.53 -5.52
C VAL A 212 12.47 2.31 -4.03
N GLU A 213 12.59 1.06 -3.60
CA GLU A 213 12.39 0.64 -2.22
C GLU A 213 13.68 0.08 -1.63
N TYR A 214 13.85 0.31 -0.34
CA TYR A 214 14.95 -0.24 0.46
C TYR A 214 14.42 -0.85 1.76
N LEU A 215 14.77 -2.11 2.01
CA LEU A 215 14.44 -2.83 3.25
C LEU A 215 15.71 -3.31 3.95
N ARG A 216 15.78 -3.09 5.26
CA ARG A 216 16.89 -3.59 6.09
C ARG A 216 16.39 -4.16 7.40
N ARG A 217 16.81 -5.39 7.70
CA ARG A 217 16.65 -6.00 9.02
C ARG A 217 17.82 -5.57 9.90
N LEU A 218 17.53 -4.80 10.94
CA LEU A 218 18.53 -4.33 11.90
C LEU A 218 18.80 -5.38 12.99
N SER A 219 17.76 -6.14 13.38
CA SER A 219 17.85 -7.20 14.37
C SER A 219 16.76 -8.26 14.16
N ARG A 220 16.62 -9.21 15.09
CA ARG A 220 15.50 -10.16 15.06
C ARG A 220 14.14 -9.49 15.27
N ALA A 221 14.12 -8.35 15.98
CA ALA A 221 12.91 -7.64 16.32
C ALA A 221 12.65 -6.39 15.46
N TRP A 222 13.66 -5.82 14.82
CA TRP A 222 13.55 -4.54 14.16
C TRP A 222 13.95 -4.60 12.69
N SER A 223 13.11 -4.00 11.83
CA SER A 223 13.43 -3.70 10.44
C SER A 223 13.11 -2.24 10.14
N VAL A 224 13.76 -1.69 9.14
CA VAL A 224 13.47 -0.37 8.59
C VAL A 224 13.22 -0.51 7.10
N PHE A 225 12.33 0.32 6.59
CA PHE A 225 12.03 0.44 5.17
C PHE A 225 12.06 1.91 4.77
N ALA A 226 12.43 2.19 3.54
CA ALA A 226 12.31 3.49 2.92
C ALA A 226 11.99 3.31 1.43
N ALA A 227 11.17 4.19 0.87
CA ALA A 227 10.89 4.22 -0.55
C ALA A 227 10.81 5.65 -1.07
N ILE A 228 11.11 5.81 -2.35
CA ILE A 228 10.69 6.96 -3.14
C ILE A 228 9.68 6.42 -4.14
N GLU A 229 8.49 6.95 -4.10
CA GLU A 229 7.41 6.63 -5.02
C GLU A 229 7.09 7.84 -5.87
N ALA A 230 6.77 7.61 -7.12
CA ALA A 230 6.32 8.65 -8.04
C ALA A 230 5.11 8.13 -8.81
N HIS A 231 3.97 8.79 -8.67
CA HIS A 231 2.80 8.54 -9.49
C HIS A 231 2.78 9.54 -10.65
N GLN A 232 2.66 9.05 -11.87
CA GLN A 232 2.71 9.84 -13.11
C GLN A 232 3.95 10.76 -13.23
N PHE A 233 5.01 10.50 -12.44
CA PHE A 233 6.27 11.27 -12.35
C PHE A 233 6.13 12.71 -11.83
N ASP A 234 4.96 13.16 -11.43
CA ASP A 234 4.73 14.51 -10.91
C ASP A 234 4.21 14.54 -9.46
N GLU A 235 3.69 13.43 -8.97
CA GLU A 235 3.38 13.19 -7.57
C GLU A 235 4.47 12.32 -6.95
N VAL A 236 5.40 12.92 -6.21
CA VAL A 236 6.56 12.24 -5.64
C VAL A 236 6.49 12.26 -4.13
N GLU A 237 6.63 11.08 -3.53
CA GLU A 237 6.58 10.87 -2.09
C GLU A 237 7.81 10.13 -1.58
N LEU A 238 8.27 10.49 -0.38
CA LEU A 238 9.25 9.76 0.40
C LEU A 238 8.54 9.01 1.53
N ILE A 239 8.60 7.70 1.49
CA ILE A 239 8.01 6.83 2.51
C ILE A 239 9.11 6.30 3.42
N THR A 240 8.86 6.33 4.73
CA THR A 240 9.76 5.75 5.73
C THR A 240 8.97 4.89 6.70
N GLU A 241 9.47 3.71 7.05
CA GLU A 241 8.79 2.79 7.93
C GLU A 241 9.74 2.13 8.93
N VAL A 242 9.24 1.93 10.15
CA VAL A 242 9.86 1.11 11.18
C VAL A 242 8.94 -0.05 11.51
N GLN A 243 9.48 -1.27 11.48
CA GLN A 243 8.77 -2.49 11.82
C GLN A 243 9.32 -3.07 13.13
N TRP A 244 8.43 -3.31 14.10
CA TRP A 244 8.76 -3.96 15.34
C TRP A 244 8.07 -5.32 15.46
N ARG A 245 8.86 -6.40 15.30
CA ARG A 245 8.40 -7.78 15.45
C ARG A 245 8.41 -8.17 16.93
N PHE A 246 7.28 -8.05 17.58
CA PHE A 246 7.10 -8.42 19.00
C PHE A 246 6.68 -9.88 19.18
N HIS A 247 6.26 -10.55 18.09
CA HIS A 247 5.90 -11.97 18.08
C HIS A 247 6.34 -12.59 16.74
N PRO A 248 6.66 -13.90 16.67
CA PRO A 248 7.04 -14.56 15.40
C PRO A 248 6.04 -14.38 14.25
N ARG A 249 4.76 -14.19 14.57
CA ARG A 249 3.64 -14.02 13.62
C ARG A 249 2.97 -12.65 13.71
N ALA A 250 3.58 -11.69 14.39
CA ALA A 250 3.00 -10.37 14.52
C ALA A 250 4.07 -9.29 14.61
N PHE A 251 3.87 -8.20 13.88
CA PHE A 251 4.71 -7.02 13.99
C PHE A 251 3.90 -5.73 13.82
N LEU A 252 4.31 -4.72 14.56
CA LEU A 252 3.82 -3.36 14.44
C LEU A 252 4.56 -2.69 13.30
N LYS A 253 3.85 -1.97 12.45
CA LYS A 253 4.39 -1.07 11.43
C LYS A 253 4.04 0.36 11.79
N LEU A 254 5.02 1.22 11.74
CA LEU A 254 4.88 2.67 11.84
C LEU A 254 5.47 3.25 10.56
N ASN A 255 4.62 3.78 9.73
CA ASN A 255 4.94 4.29 8.42
C ASN A 255 4.67 5.80 8.39
N HIS A 256 5.35 6.49 7.48
CA HIS A 256 5.12 7.90 7.24
C HIS A 256 5.50 8.26 5.82
N GLY A 257 4.50 8.79 5.09
CA GLY A 257 4.65 9.40 3.79
C GLY A 257 4.86 10.91 3.91
N LEU A 258 5.81 11.42 3.15
CA LEU A 258 6.15 12.84 3.02
C LEU A 258 6.13 13.24 1.55
N GLY A 259 5.21 14.12 1.18
CA GLY A 259 5.15 14.71 -0.16
C GLY A 259 6.41 15.51 -0.49
N VAL A 260 7.01 15.22 -1.62
CA VAL A 260 8.17 15.96 -2.16
C VAL A 260 7.73 16.98 -3.19
N THR A 261 6.66 16.69 -3.90
CA THR A 261 6.04 17.59 -4.90
C THR A 261 4.71 18.12 -4.37
N SER A 262 4.22 19.21 -4.98
CA SER A 262 2.96 19.85 -4.56
C SER A 262 1.68 19.06 -4.89
N LYS A 263 1.80 17.91 -5.58
CA LYS A 263 0.69 17.01 -5.85
C LYS A 263 0.62 15.88 -4.84
N ALA A 264 1.75 15.51 -4.25
CA ALA A 264 1.82 14.49 -3.21
C ALA A 264 1.36 15.06 -1.87
N THR A 265 0.70 14.22 -1.07
CA THR A 265 0.22 14.60 0.27
C THR A 265 1.36 15.02 1.18
N ASP A 266 1.28 16.22 1.77
CA ASP A 266 2.33 16.76 2.65
C ASP A 266 2.72 15.82 3.79
N PHE A 267 1.73 15.13 4.40
CA PHE A 267 1.92 14.37 5.63
C PHE A 267 0.92 13.22 5.74
N ALA A 268 1.41 11.97 5.72
CA ALA A 268 0.61 10.75 5.77
C ALA A 268 1.21 9.71 6.75
N PRO A 269 1.02 9.85 8.07
CA PRO A 269 1.43 8.84 9.03
C PRO A 269 0.45 7.67 9.08
N GLU A 270 1.00 6.47 9.15
CA GLU A 270 0.30 5.20 9.25
C GLU A 270 0.75 4.41 10.47
N VAL A 271 -0.18 3.69 11.08
CA VAL A 271 0.09 2.71 12.14
C VAL A 271 -0.76 1.48 11.96
N GLY A 272 -0.15 0.30 12.00
CA GLY A 272 -0.89 -0.94 11.87
C GLY A 272 -0.18 -2.15 12.48
N ILE A 273 -0.93 -3.25 12.62
CA ILE A 273 -0.41 -4.51 13.15
C ILE A 273 -0.58 -5.59 12.09
N MET A 274 0.54 -6.08 11.56
CA MET A 274 0.55 -7.20 10.63
C MET A 274 0.52 -8.52 11.39
N LEU A 275 -0.45 -9.35 11.06
CA LEU A 275 -0.63 -10.71 11.61
C LEU A 275 -0.43 -11.74 10.51
N SER A 276 0.24 -12.85 10.82
CA SER A 276 0.51 -13.97 9.91
C SER A 276 -0.07 -15.26 10.47
N PHE A 277 -0.82 -16.02 9.65
CA PHE A 277 -1.50 -17.27 10.01
C PHE A 277 -1.11 -18.43 9.10
#